data_bb0a3030f04ea3045bb0451c64fa7656
#
_entry.id   bb0a3030f04ea3045bb0451c64fa7656
#
_cell.length_a   1.000
_cell.length_b   1.000
_cell.length_c   1.000
_cell.angle_alpha   90.00
_cell.angle_beta   90.00
_cell.angle_gamma   90.00
#
_symmetry.space_group_name_H-M   'P 1'
#
loop_
_entity.id
_entity.type
_entity.pdbx_description
1 polymer ?
#
loop_
_entity_poly.entity_id
_entity_poly.type
_entity_poly.pdbx_seq_one_letter_code
_entity_poly.pdbx_strand_id
1 'polypeptide(L)'
;MLQITDKSQCCGCHACVSVCARQCITMQEDNEGFLYPVVDASTCMDCGLCEKVCPVINQDAPRKPLKVYAAKNRNEEVRRQSSSGGIFTPLAEAVIRDGGVVFGAKFDKEWNVIHAWTDTIEGIADFRGSKYVQSTIGNTYREAREFLKQGRKVLFSGTPCQIAGLRKFLRKEYGNLLAVDVVCHGVPSPLVWRKYLEETREKLRAERDAGKNTVSSTLMEMPVITGISFRDKTHGWKKSGFRLRYAAFKAAGNSVSSSANDSERTLLQPFPENVFMKGFLSNFYLRPSCYACTARTGKSGSDISIADFWGVQNYYPEFDDDKGIGLVLVNSEKGRKAYEQTNSDSIESTYEQGLNQNPCLEALVYLS
;
A
#
# COMPACT_ATOMS: atom_id res chain seq x y z
N MET A 1 1.27 17.81 -25.25
CA MET A 1 0.83 18.15 -23.87
C MET A 1 -0.04 17.03 -23.34
N LEU A 2 0.28 16.47 -22.17
CA LEU A 2 -0.43 15.32 -21.58
C LEU A 2 -1.91 15.64 -21.34
N GLN A 3 -2.80 14.81 -21.89
CA GLN A 3 -4.24 14.86 -21.65
C GLN A 3 -4.75 13.44 -21.34
N ILE A 4 -5.55 13.31 -20.27
CA ILE A 4 -6.18 12.06 -19.91
C ILE A 4 -7.68 12.16 -20.26
N THR A 5 -8.03 11.67 -21.43
CA THR A 5 -9.42 11.62 -21.92
C THR A 5 -10.12 10.33 -21.46
N ASP A 6 -9.38 9.24 -21.36
CA ASP A 6 -9.84 7.95 -20.84
C ASP A 6 -9.15 7.69 -19.49
N LYS A 7 -9.94 7.62 -18.42
CA LYS A 7 -9.47 7.38 -17.05
C LYS A 7 -8.72 6.06 -16.88
N SER A 8 -8.99 5.06 -17.72
CA SER A 8 -8.27 3.78 -17.70
C SER A 8 -6.80 3.91 -18.12
N GLN A 9 -6.44 4.98 -18.80
CA GLN A 9 -5.08 5.25 -19.27
C GLN A 9 -4.20 6.00 -18.23
N CYS A 10 -4.68 6.19 -17.01
CA CYS A 10 -3.90 6.83 -15.96
C CYS A 10 -3.93 6.04 -14.66
N CYS A 11 -2.80 5.48 -14.24
CA CYS A 11 -2.65 4.75 -12.98
C CYS A 11 -2.43 5.65 -11.75
N GLY A 12 -2.36 6.98 -11.89
CA GLY A 12 -2.17 7.91 -10.78
C GLY A 12 -0.80 7.83 -10.11
N CYS A 13 0.25 7.46 -10.83
CA CYS A 13 1.59 7.26 -10.26
C CYS A 13 2.38 8.54 -9.98
N HIS A 14 1.89 9.72 -10.36
CA HIS A 14 2.54 11.03 -10.19
C HIS A 14 3.89 11.24 -10.93
N ALA A 15 4.33 10.35 -11.80
CA ALA A 15 5.60 10.51 -12.52
C ALA A 15 5.63 11.79 -13.38
N CYS A 16 4.52 12.09 -14.08
CA CYS A 16 4.36 13.28 -14.90
C CYS A 16 4.46 14.59 -14.10
N VAL A 17 3.83 14.66 -12.93
CA VAL A 17 3.92 15.81 -12.01
C VAL A 17 5.33 15.94 -11.44
N SER A 18 5.93 14.82 -11.03
CA SER A 18 7.26 14.82 -10.41
C SER A 18 8.35 15.25 -11.37
N VAL A 19 8.23 14.94 -12.67
CA VAL A 19 9.25 15.29 -13.68
C VAL A 19 9.10 16.71 -14.21
N CYS A 20 7.93 17.34 -14.08
CA CYS A 20 7.67 18.66 -14.67
C CYS A 20 8.51 19.76 -14.00
N ALA A 21 9.50 20.26 -14.72
CA ALA A 21 10.37 21.34 -14.25
C ALA A 21 9.63 22.68 -14.09
N ARG A 22 8.58 22.91 -14.91
CA ARG A 22 7.74 24.12 -14.87
C ARG A 22 6.66 24.03 -13.79
N GLN A 23 6.46 22.84 -13.17
CA GLN A 23 5.42 22.57 -12.19
C GLN A 23 4.00 22.92 -12.68
N CYS A 24 3.78 22.86 -14.00
CA CYS A 24 2.51 23.17 -14.64
C CYS A 24 1.50 22.01 -14.64
N ILE A 25 1.81 20.91 -13.92
CA ILE A 25 0.93 19.76 -13.79
C ILE A 25 0.55 19.60 -12.32
N THR A 26 -0.74 19.63 -12.04
CA THR A 26 -1.30 19.36 -10.70
C THR A 26 -2.11 18.07 -10.73
N MET A 27 -2.27 17.43 -9.57
CA MET A 27 -3.17 16.28 -9.43
C MET A 27 -4.49 16.77 -8.85
N GLN A 28 -5.58 16.52 -9.56
CA GLN A 28 -6.93 16.89 -9.14
C GLN A 28 -7.76 15.64 -8.90
N GLU A 29 -8.56 15.68 -7.83
CA GLU A 29 -9.46 14.60 -7.46
C GLU A 29 -10.70 14.62 -8.36
N ASP A 30 -11.09 13.44 -8.83
CA ASP A 30 -12.35 13.28 -9.56
C ASP A 30 -13.52 12.95 -8.60
N ASN A 31 -14.70 12.71 -9.16
CA ASN A 31 -15.91 12.38 -8.41
C ASN A 31 -15.88 10.99 -7.72
N GLU A 32 -14.85 10.20 -7.95
CA GLU A 32 -14.60 8.91 -7.28
C GLU A 32 -13.42 8.99 -6.29
N GLY A 33 -12.79 10.17 -6.14
CA GLY A 33 -11.67 10.40 -5.24
C GLY A 33 -10.32 9.99 -5.80
N PHE A 34 -10.22 9.67 -7.08
CA PHE A 34 -8.96 9.36 -7.73
C PHE A 34 -8.29 10.61 -8.27
N LEU A 35 -6.99 10.71 -8.06
CA LEU A 35 -6.19 11.82 -8.55
C LEU A 35 -5.78 11.61 -10.02
N TYR A 36 -6.05 12.64 -10.85
CA TYR A 36 -5.63 12.71 -12.26
C TYR A 36 -4.84 13.97 -12.54
N PRO A 37 -3.82 13.91 -13.45
CA PRO A 37 -3.02 15.08 -13.80
C PRO A 37 -3.84 16.07 -14.64
N VAL A 38 -3.78 17.35 -14.25
CA VAL A 38 -4.32 18.47 -15.01
C VAL A 38 -3.17 19.41 -15.35
N VAL A 39 -3.06 19.77 -16.61
CA VAL A 39 -1.97 20.62 -17.14
C VAL A 39 -2.46 22.05 -17.30
N ASP A 40 -1.76 22.99 -16.68
CA ASP A 40 -1.91 24.42 -16.98
C ASP A 40 -1.22 24.75 -18.32
N ALA A 41 -2.04 24.91 -19.35
CA ALA A 41 -1.57 25.19 -20.71
C ALA A 41 -0.85 26.53 -20.84
N SER A 42 -1.14 27.51 -19.97
CA SER A 42 -0.54 28.84 -20.02
C SER A 42 0.94 28.85 -19.61
N THR A 43 1.34 27.91 -18.74
CA THR A 43 2.71 27.77 -18.23
C THR A 43 3.46 26.56 -18.81
N CYS A 44 2.76 25.71 -19.56
CA CYS A 44 3.33 24.52 -20.20
C CYS A 44 4.12 24.90 -21.44
N MET A 45 5.38 24.46 -21.54
CA MET A 45 6.23 24.66 -22.70
C MET A 45 6.22 23.48 -23.69
N ASP A 46 5.29 22.57 -23.55
CA ASP A 46 5.06 21.39 -24.39
C ASP A 46 6.32 20.54 -24.70
N CYS A 47 7.18 20.35 -23.71
CA CYS A 47 8.44 19.60 -23.86
C CYS A 47 8.27 18.08 -23.97
N GLY A 48 7.06 17.54 -23.85
CA GLY A 48 6.74 16.11 -23.95
C GLY A 48 7.28 15.20 -22.81
N LEU A 49 7.97 15.77 -21.82
CA LEU A 49 8.66 14.96 -20.79
C LEU A 49 7.67 14.18 -19.89
N CYS A 50 6.49 14.74 -19.63
CA CYS A 50 5.44 14.08 -18.87
C CYS A 50 4.91 12.80 -19.55
N GLU A 51 4.80 12.79 -20.86
CA GLU A 51 4.42 11.61 -21.66
C GLU A 51 5.57 10.60 -21.69
N LYS A 52 6.80 11.07 -21.83
CA LYS A 52 8.00 10.23 -21.89
C LYS A 52 8.23 9.42 -20.60
N VAL A 53 7.83 9.93 -19.44
CA VAL A 53 7.96 9.21 -18.16
C VAL A 53 6.67 8.48 -17.74
N CYS A 54 5.62 8.50 -18.55
CA CYS A 54 4.39 7.82 -18.24
C CYS A 54 4.54 6.30 -18.40
N PRO A 55 4.36 5.49 -17.33
CA PRO A 55 4.53 4.05 -17.42
C PRO A 55 3.38 3.35 -18.16
N VAL A 56 2.25 4.03 -18.35
CA VAL A 56 1.12 3.50 -19.13
C VAL A 56 1.41 3.65 -20.63
N ILE A 57 1.95 4.80 -21.04
CA ILE A 57 2.35 5.05 -22.44
C ILE A 57 3.62 4.26 -22.81
N ASN A 58 4.61 4.25 -21.92
CA ASN A 58 5.93 3.65 -22.15
C ASN A 58 6.11 2.41 -21.26
N GLN A 59 5.44 1.33 -21.60
CA GLN A 59 5.52 0.08 -20.88
C GLN A 59 6.86 -0.62 -21.09
N ASP A 60 7.37 -1.29 -20.04
CA ASP A 60 8.51 -2.18 -20.18
C ASP A 60 8.04 -3.59 -20.63
N ALA A 61 8.98 -4.40 -21.12
CA ALA A 61 8.69 -5.77 -21.52
C ALA A 61 8.35 -6.65 -20.29
N PRO A 62 7.51 -7.67 -20.44
CA PRO A 62 7.28 -8.67 -19.40
C PRO A 62 8.58 -9.37 -19.01
N ARG A 63 8.70 -9.72 -17.73
CA ARG A 63 9.84 -10.52 -17.25
C ARG A 63 9.41 -11.51 -16.18
N LYS A 64 10.12 -12.62 -16.09
CA LYS A 64 9.96 -13.61 -15.04
C LYS A 64 10.99 -13.35 -13.93
N PRO A 65 10.70 -13.74 -12.67
CA PRO A 65 11.66 -13.65 -11.59
C PRO A 65 12.84 -14.60 -11.79
N LEU A 66 13.99 -14.25 -11.21
CA LEU A 66 15.17 -15.11 -11.16
C LEU A 66 15.01 -16.26 -10.18
N LYS A 67 14.34 -15.99 -9.04
CA LYS A 67 14.06 -16.93 -7.95
C LYS A 67 12.72 -16.63 -7.32
N VAL A 68 12.11 -17.66 -6.74
CA VAL A 68 10.82 -17.59 -6.04
C VAL A 68 10.95 -18.32 -4.71
N TYR A 69 10.38 -17.73 -3.65
CA TYR A 69 10.42 -18.31 -2.31
C TYR A 69 9.07 -18.22 -1.61
N ALA A 70 8.73 -19.27 -0.85
CA ALA A 70 7.83 -19.19 0.28
C ALA A 70 8.65 -18.72 1.49
N ALA A 71 8.27 -17.63 2.15
CA ALA A 71 9.09 -17.01 3.18
C ALA A 71 8.30 -16.48 4.37
N LYS A 72 8.92 -16.56 5.56
CA LYS A 72 8.38 -15.99 6.79
C LYS A 72 9.46 -15.33 7.63
N ASN A 73 9.12 -14.25 8.28
CA ASN A 73 9.98 -13.54 9.22
C ASN A 73 10.13 -14.38 10.49
N ARG A 74 11.35 -14.53 11.00
CA ARG A 74 11.63 -15.23 12.26
C ARG A 74 11.10 -14.48 13.49
N ASN A 75 10.99 -13.16 13.40
CA ASN A 75 10.35 -12.37 14.45
C ASN A 75 8.83 -12.52 14.34
N GLU A 76 8.24 -13.30 15.23
CA GLU A 76 6.81 -13.59 15.22
C GLU A 76 5.95 -12.33 15.45
N GLU A 77 6.41 -11.36 16.22
CA GLU A 77 5.68 -10.12 16.45
C GLU A 77 5.62 -9.26 15.18
N VAL A 78 6.75 -9.11 14.47
CA VAL A 78 6.78 -8.44 13.16
C VAL A 78 5.86 -9.17 12.17
N ARG A 79 5.91 -10.50 12.16
CA ARG A 79 5.07 -11.33 11.30
C ARG A 79 3.57 -11.16 11.63
N ARG A 80 3.23 -11.12 12.92
CA ARG A 80 1.85 -10.90 13.40
C ARG A 80 1.31 -9.54 12.96
N GLN A 81 2.13 -8.49 13.03
CA GLN A 81 1.79 -7.13 12.62
C GLN A 81 1.79 -6.92 11.10
N SER A 82 2.29 -7.87 10.34
CA SER A 82 2.35 -7.81 8.87
C SER A 82 1.14 -8.51 8.26
N SER A 83 0.78 -8.15 7.03
CA SER A 83 -0.33 -8.77 6.30
C SER A 83 -0.08 -10.25 5.97
N SER A 84 1.18 -10.63 5.73
CA SER A 84 1.60 -11.96 5.30
C SER A 84 2.81 -12.43 6.11
N GLY A 85 3.84 -12.97 5.45
CA GLY A 85 5.06 -13.48 6.06
C GLY A 85 6.00 -12.42 6.68
N GLY A 86 5.75 -11.12 6.47
CA GLY A 86 6.51 -10.03 7.12
C GLY A 86 7.87 -9.73 6.49
N ILE A 87 8.06 -10.01 5.21
CA ILE A 87 9.36 -9.90 4.51
C ILE A 87 9.76 -8.46 4.20
N PHE A 88 8.80 -7.53 4.09
CA PHE A 88 9.12 -6.11 3.92
C PHE A 88 10.03 -5.57 5.04
N THR A 89 9.76 -5.94 6.29
CA THR A 89 10.49 -5.40 7.45
C THR A 89 11.99 -5.71 7.43
N PRO A 90 12.46 -6.95 7.26
CA PRO A 90 13.90 -7.23 7.24
C PRO A 90 14.63 -6.58 6.06
N LEU A 91 13.97 -6.42 4.89
CA LEU A 91 14.52 -5.65 3.77
C LEU A 91 14.69 -4.17 4.14
N ALA A 92 13.67 -3.57 4.78
CA ALA A 92 13.69 -2.18 5.22
C ALA A 92 14.74 -1.94 6.32
N GLU A 93 14.80 -2.82 7.32
CA GLU A 93 15.80 -2.74 8.39
C GLU A 93 17.23 -2.81 7.87
N ALA A 94 17.51 -3.68 6.90
CA ALA A 94 18.85 -3.78 6.30
C ALA A 94 19.28 -2.46 5.65
N VAL A 95 18.34 -1.79 4.93
CA VAL A 95 18.61 -0.48 4.31
C VAL A 95 18.86 0.60 5.35
N ILE A 96 18.06 0.66 6.44
CA ILE A 96 18.23 1.66 7.49
C ILE A 96 19.53 1.43 8.26
N ARG A 97 19.89 0.20 8.62
CA ARG A 97 21.16 -0.12 9.29
C ARG A 97 22.39 0.33 8.49
N ASP A 98 22.25 0.38 7.17
CA ASP A 98 23.28 0.92 6.25
C ASP A 98 23.18 2.44 6.04
N GLY A 99 22.47 3.18 6.91
CA GLY A 99 22.29 4.63 6.83
C GLY A 99 21.35 5.08 5.70
N GLY A 100 20.57 4.15 5.13
CA GLY A 100 19.63 4.41 4.07
C GLY A 100 18.30 4.99 4.53
N VAL A 101 17.36 5.08 3.59
CA VAL A 101 15.97 5.53 3.81
C VAL A 101 14.99 4.56 3.18
N VAL A 102 13.81 4.45 3.77
CA VAL A 102 12.75 3.55 3.34
C VAL A 102 11.50 4.36 3.04
N PHE A 103 10.94 4.17 1.85
CA PHE A 103 9.67 4.74 1.42
C PHE A 103 8.58 3.67 1.42
N GLY A 104 7.39 4.03 1.90
CA GLY A 104 6.24 3.14 1.94
C GLY A 104 4.93 3.87 2.13
N ALA A 105 3.83 3.14 1.98
CA ALA A 105 2.49 3.66 2.21
C ALA A 105 2.13 3.61 3.70
N LYS A 106 1.61 4.74 4.22
CA LYS A 106 1.10 4.86 5.58
C LYS A 106 -0.21 5.64 5.63
N PHE A 107 -0.89 5.61 6.76
CA PHE A 107 -1.99 6.53 7.02
C PHE A 107 -1.46 7.90 7.47
N ASP A 108 -2.14 8.96 7.02
CA ASP A 108 -2.03 10.29 7.60
C ASP A 108 -2.96 10.43 8.84
N LYS A 109 -3.04 11.64 9.39
CA LYS A 109 -3.86 11.92 10.58
C LYS A 109 -5.37 11.81 10.32
N GLU A 110 -5.79 11.97 9.08
CA GLU A 110 -7.16 11.86 8.59
C GLU A 110 -7.49 10.46 8.05
N TRP A 111 -6.57 9.50 8.20
CA TRP A 111 -6.68 8.12 7.71
C TRP A 111 -6.71 7.99 6.18
N ASN A 112 -6.24 9.00 5.43
CA ASN A 112 -5.93 8.83 4.03
C ASN A 112 -4.62 8.05 3.89
N VAL A 113 -4.45 7.35 2.77
CA VAL A 113 -3.21 6.62 2.50
C VAL A 113 -2.27 7.49 1.68
N ILE A 114 -1.07 7.73 2.22
CA ILE A 114 -0.03 8.52 1.58
C ILE A 114 1.28 7.72 1.52
N HIS A 115 2.15 8.04 0.56
CA HIS A 115 3.56 7.63 0.63
C HIS A 115 4.35 8.61 1.48
N ALA A 116 5.25 8.08 2.28
CA ALA A 116 6.18 8.83 3.10
C ALA A 116 7.50 8.06 3.22
N TRP A 117 8.49 8.64 3.89
CA TRP A 117 9.75 7.97 4.16
C TRP A 117 10.11 8.02 5.65
N THR A 118 10.99 7.12 6.02
CA THR A 118 11.66 7.06 7.33
C THR A 118 13.10 6.61 7.17
N ASP A 119 13.96 7.02 8.10
CA ASP A 119 15.33 6.52 8.26
C ASP A 119 15.56 5.93 9.67
N THR A 120 14.47 5.58 10.36
CA THR A 120 14.51 4.92 11.67
C THR A 120 13.82 3.56 11.64
N ILE A 121 14.30 2.65 12.49
CA ILE A 121 13.70 1.28 12.61
C ILE A 121 12.25 1.37 13.11
N GLU A 122 11.97 2.28 14.05
CA GLU A 122 10.62 2.48 14.61
C GLU A 122 9.64 2.94 13.55
N GLY A 123 10.07 3.85 12.66
CA GLY A 123 9.24 4.40 11.58
C GLY A 123 8.81 3.36 10.53
N ILE A 124 9.51 2.22 10.43
CA ILE A 124 9.09 1.12 9.54
C ILE A 124 7.70 0.59 9.93
N ALA A 125 7.33 0.68 11.20
CA ALA A 125 6.05 0.16 11.69
C ALA A 125 4.85 0.79 10.96
N ASP A 126 4.92 2.07 10.59
CA ASP A 126 3.86 2.76 9.86
C ASP A 126 3.59 2.16 8.47
N PHE A 127 4.61 1.55 7.86
CA PHE A 127 4.53 0.96 6.52
C PHE A 127 4.06 -0.49 6.53
N ARG A 128 4.09 -1.17 7.70
CA ARG A 128 3.60 -2.55 7.81
C ARG A 128 2.10 -2.63 7.55
N GLY A 129 1.68 -3.76 7.05
CA GLY A 129 0.28 -4.03 6.76
C GLY A 129 -0.23 -3.38 5.47
N SER A 130 -1.03 -4.11 4.73
CA SER A 130 -1.68 -3.63 3.51
C SER A 130 -2.70 -2.55 3.84
N LYS A 131 -2.73 -1.50 3.03
CA LYS A 131 -3.75 -0.45 3.04
C LYS A 131 -4.50 -0.54 1.71
N TYR A 132 -5.71 -1.10 1.75
CA TYR A 132 -6.51 -1.30 0.54
C TYR A 132 -7.24 -0.01 0.14
N VAL A 133 -6.44 1.03 -0.13
CA VAL A 133 -6.85 2.34 -0.66
C VAL A 133 -5.72 2.85 -1.52
N GLN A 134 -6.00 3.56 -2.61
CA GLN A 134 -4.93 4.16 -3.41
C GLN A 134 -4.15 5.17 -2.58
N SER A 135 -2.83 5.00 -2.50
CA SER A 135 -1.95 5.95 -1.82
C SER A 135 -1.52 7.10 -2.73
N THR A 136 -1.46 8.30 -2.16
CA THR A 136 -0.94 9.48 -2.83
C THR A 136 0.58 9.51 -2.75
N ILE A 137 1.27 9.56 -3.88
CA ILE A 137 2.74 9.60 -3.99
C ILE A 137 3.31 10.94 -3.50
N GLY A 138 2.61 12.04 -3.78
CA GLY A 138 3.11 13.38 -3.41
C GLY A 138 4.48 13.69 -4.01
N ASN A 139 5.40 14.15 -3.16
CA ASN A 139 6.78 14.50 -3.55
C ASN A 139 7.79 13.36 -3.39
N THR A 140 7.38 12.18 -2.95
CA THR A 140 8.30 11.11 -2.55
C THR A 140 9.25 10.64 -3.66
N TYR A 141 8.87 10.73 -4.93
CA TYR A 141 9.79 10.43 -6.02
C TYR A 141 10.95 11.43 -6.12
N ARG A 142 10.67 12.73 -5.90
CA ARG A 142 11.70 13.77 -5.89
C ARG A 142 12.61 13.59 -4.68
N GLU A 143 12.05 13.34 -3.50
CA GLU A 143 12.81 13.07 -2.27
C GLU A 143 13.69 11.83 -2.42
N ALA A 144 13.15 10.72 -2.94
CA ALA A 144 13.92 9.51 -3.22
C ALA A 144 15.11 9.79 -4.17
N ARG A 145 14.89 10.57 -5.24
CA ARG A 145 15.95 10.96 -6.17
C ARG A 145 17.04 11.78 -5.49
N GLU A 146 16.70 12.68 -4.57
CA GLU A 146 17.70 13.48 -3.87
C GLU A 146 18.54 12.61 -2.92
N PHE A 147 17.93 11.68 -2.15
CA PHE A 147 18.68 10.71 -1.35
C PHE A 147 19.59 9.81 -2.21
N LEU A 148 19.10 9.35 -3.35
CA LEU A 148 19.91 8.54 -4.30
C LEU A 148 21.12 9.30 -4.82
N LYS A 149 20.96 10.60 -5.15
CA LYS A 149 22.06 11.47 -5.58
C LYS A 149 23.08 11.73 -4.49
N GLN A 150 22.66 11.79 -3.23
CA GLN A 150 23.53 11.91 -2.05
C GLN A 150 24.29 10.61 -1.74
N GLY A 151 24.06 9.53 -2.51
CA GLY A 151 24.68 8.22 -2.30
C GLY A 151 24.02 7.37 -1.21
N ARG A 152 22.93 7.86 -0.56
CA ARG A 152 22.21 7.07 0.42
C ARG A 152 21.51 5.88 -0.24
N LYS A 153 21.45 4.73 0.44
CA LYS A 153 20.62 3.61 0.02
C LYS A 153 19.14 3.99 0.18
N VAL A 154 18.33 3.62 -0.82
CA VAL A 154 16.88 3.86 -0.80
C VAL A 154 16.17 2.54 -1.06
N LEU A 155 15.29 2.13 -0.14
CA LEU A 155 14.24 1.18 -0.44
C LEU A 155 12.96 1.96 -0.77
N PHE A 156 12.39 1.74 -1.94
CA PHE A 156 11.08 2.29 -2.29
C PHE A 156 10.09 1.16 -2.51
N SER A 157 9.04 1.10 -1.67
CA SER A 157 7.97 0.12 -1.81
C SER A 157 6.69 0.77 -2.35
N GLY A 158 5.93 0.04 -3.15
CA GLY A 158 4.68 0.53 -3.72
C GLY A 158 3.95 -0.53 -4.54
N THR A 159 2.87 -0.14 -5.19
CA THR A 159 2.22 -1.00 -6.19
C THR A 159 3.08 -1.07 -7.47
N PRO A 160 2.89 -2.09 -8.34
CA PRO A 160 3.71 -2.22 -9.56
C PRO A 160 3.70 -0.97 -10.44
N CYS A 161 2.55 -0.32 -10.60
CA CYS A 161 2.45 0.92 -11.38
C CYS A 161 3.15 2.12 -10.74
N GLN A 162 3.24 2.17 -9.40
CA GLN A 162 4.01 3.19 -8.69
C GLN A 162 5.52 2.94 -8.84
N ILE A 163 5.97 1.70 -8.77
CA ILE A 163 7.38 1.37 -9.01
C ILE A 163 7.76 1.66 -10.46
N ALA A 164 6.93 1.30 -11.44
CA ALA A 164 7.14 1.67 -12.85
C ALA A 164 7.23 3.19 -13.02
N GLY A 165 6.33 3.94 -12.36
CA GLY A 165 6.34 5.41 -12.36
C GLY A 165 7.62 6.01 -11.78
N LEU A 166 8.10 5.48 -10.64
CA LEU A 166 9.37 5.89 -10.03
C LEU A 166 10.55 5.69 -10.99
N ARG A 167 10.66 4.49 -11.58
CA ARG A 167 11.77 4.16 -12.50
C ARG A 167 11.75 5.04 -13.73
N LYS A 168 10.59 5.26 -14.35
CA LYS A 168 10.44 6.19 -15.49
C LYS A 168 10.77 7.64 -15.10
N PHE A 169 10.37 8.09 -13.89
CA PHE A 169 10.75 9.41 -13.38
C PHE A 169 12.26 9.56 -13.18
N LEU A 170 12.94 8.56 -12.64
CA LEU A 170 14.38 8.58 -12.40
C LEU A 170 15.20 8.61 -13.70
N ARG A 171 14.71 8.03 -14.80
CA ARG A 171 15.29 8.00 -16.15
C ARG A 171 16.70 7.40 -16.25
N LYS A 172 17.22 6.84 -15.17
CA LYS A 172 18.49 6.11 -15.12
C LYS A 172 18.44 5.08 -14.00
N GLU A 173 19.31 4.08 -14.11
CA GLU A 173 19.49 3.10 -13.04
C GLU A 173 20.32 3.71 -11.90
N TYR A 174 19.92 3.34 -10.68
CA TYR A 174 20.64 3.66 -9.44
C TYR A 174 21.01 2.36 -8.72
N GLY A 175 22.31 2.13 -8.53
CA GLY A 175 22.80 0.93 -7.81
C GLY A 175 22.37 0.90 -6.34
N ASN A 176 22.14 2.08 -5.75
CA ASN A 176 21.69 2.27 -4.37
C ASN A 176 20.15 2.33 -4.19
N LEU A 177 19.36 2.06 -5.23
CA LEU A 177 17.90 1.92 -5.15
C LEU A 177 17.53 0.43 -5.07
N LEU A 178 16.80 0.02 -4.05
CA LEU A 178 16.07 -1.25 -3.96
C LEU A 178 14.57 -0.98 -4.18
N ALA A 179 14.05 -1.32 -5.35
CA ALA A 179 12.65 -1.16 -5.68
C ALA A 179 11.86 -2.43 -5.32
N VAL A 180 10.87 -2.30 -4.44
CA VAL A 180 10.05 -3.41 -3.96
C VAL A 180 8.60 -3.15 -4.33
N ASP A 181 7.96 -4.04 -5.10
CA ASP A 181 6.52 -3.94 -5.29
C ASP A 181 5.74 -5.01 -4.54
N VAL A 182 4.47 -4.71 -4.29
CA VAL A 182 3.51 -5.67 -3.76
C VAL A 182 2.64 -6.20 -4.89
N VAL A 183 2.41 -7.50 -4.96
CA VAL A 183 1.45 -8.04 -5.93
C VAL A 183 0.09 -7.40 -5.67
N CYS A 184 -0.46 -6.74 -6.70
CA CYS A 184 -1.57 -5.83 -6.55
C CYS A 184 -2.81 -6.35 -7.28
N HIS A 185 -3.89 -6.52 -6.55
CA HIS A 185 -5.21 -6.84 -7.09
C HIS A 185 -5.80 -5.64 -7.87
N GLY A 186 -5.75 -4.47 -7.24
CA GLY A 186 -6.24 -3.18 -7.71
C GLY A 186 -6.28 -2.21 -6.54
N VAL A 187 -6.48 -0.92 -6.81
CA VAL A 187 -6.51 0.11 -5.75
C VAL A 187 -7.93 0.69 -5.61
N PRO A 188 -8.54 0.55 -4.42
CA PRO A 188 -9.83 1.13 -4.10
C PRO A 188 -9.84 2.66 -4.10
N SER A 189 -11.04 3.21 -4.35
CA SER A 189 -11.32 4.65 -4.31
C SER A 189 -11.04 5.26 -2.94
N PRO A 190 -10.25 6.36 -2.88
CA PRO A 190 -10.06 7.12 -1.64
C PRO A 190 -11.35 7.77 -1.13
N LEU A 191 -12.27 8.21 -2.02
CA LEU A 191 -13.54 8.80 -1.61
C LEU A 191 -14.47 7.75 -0.95
N VAL A 192 -14.56 6.54 -1.53
CA VAL A 192 -15.34 5.44 -0.91
C VAL A 192 -14.77 5.08 0.45
N TRP A 193 -13.45 5.10 0.60
CA TRP A 193 -12.79 4.89 1.89
C TRP A 193 -13.17 5.96 2.93
N ARG A 194 -13.09 7.24 2.58
CA ARG A 194 -13.47 8.35 3.47
C ARG A 194 -14.93 8.25 3.90
N LYS A 195 -15.84 7.98 2.95
CA LYS A 195 -17.26 7.78 3.24
C LYS A 195 -17.51 6.59 4.16
N TYR A 196 -16.83 5.46 3.90
CA TYR A 196 -16.94 4.29 4.75
C TYR A 196 -16.51 4.59 6.21
N LEU A 197 -15.44 5.35 6.41
CA LEU A 197 -15.00 5.74 7.75
C LEU A 197 -16.01 6.69 8.42
N GLU A 198 -16.56 7.64 7.69
CA GLU A 198 -17.59 8.58 8.18
C GLU A 198 -18.82 7.82 8.64
N GLU A 199 -19.41 7.00 7.78
CA GLU A 199 -20.59 6.17 8.10
C GLU A 199 -20.33 5.21 9.27
N THR A 200 -19.12 4.62 9.32
CA THR A 200 -18.73 3.74 10.43
C THR A 200 -18.70 4.50 11.76
N ARG A 201 -18.14 5.72 11.77
CA ARG A 201 -18.11 6.57 12.97
C ARG A 201 -19.53 6.99 13.41
N GLU A 202 -20.40 7.33 12.46
CA GLU A 202 -21.81 7.66 12.74
C GLU A 202 -22.56 6.47 13.35
N LYS A 203 -22.38 5.27 12.77
CA LYS A 203 -22.95 4.03 13.29
C LYS A 203 -22.49 3.73 14.71
N LEU A 204 -21.19 3.79 14.97
CA LEU A 204 -20.63 3.59 16.31
C LEU A 204 -21.15 4.60 17.32
N ARG A 205 -21.38 5.86 16.90
CA ARG A 205 -22.04 6.89 17.73
C ARG A 205 -23.47 6.50 18.04
N ALA A 206 -24.26 6.12 17.04
CA ALA A 206 -25.67 5.76 17.22
C ALA A 206 -25.85 4.53 18.13
N GLU A 207 -25.02 3.50 17.98
CA GLU A 207 -25.03 2.30 18.83
C GLU A 207 -24.74 2.63 20.30
N ARG A 208 -23.83 3.56 20.57
CA ARG A 208 -23.55 4.05 21.92
C ARG A 208 -24.77 4.77 22.52
N ASP A 209 -25.41 5.63 21.72
CA ASP A 209 -26.49 6.49 22.19
C ASP A 209 -27.77 5.69 22.46
N ALA A 210 -28.01 4.61 21.71
CA ALA A 210 -29.09 3.66 21.96
C ALA A 210 -28.98 2.94 23.31
N GLY A 211 -27.78 2.79 23.86
CA GLY A 211 -27.53 2.19 25.19
C GLY A 211 -27.72 3.15 26.38
N LYS A 212 -28.07 4.43 26.16
CA LYS A 212 -28.22 5.44 27.21
C LYS A 212 -29.66 5.93 27.30
N ASN A 213 -30.31 5.70 28.44
CA ASN A 213 -31.68 6.18 28.71
C ASN A 213 -31.81 7.70 28.96
N THR A 214 -30.80 8.52 28.66
CA THR A 214 -30.81 9.96 28.89
C THR A 214 -30.49 10.69 27.59
N VAL A 215 -31.48 11.40 27.05
CA VAL A 215 -31.33 12.37 25.99
C VAL A 215 -30.66 13.63 26.56
N SER A 216 -29.35 13.63 26.69
CA SER A 216 -28.61 14.86 26.95
C SER A 216 -28.23 15.49 25.61
N SER A 217 -28.77 16.66 25.34
CA SER A 217 -28.59 17.44 24.09
C SER A 217 -27.21 18.13 23.97
N THR A 218 -26.21 17.67 24.69
CA THR A 218 -24.84 18.18 24.56
C THR A 218 -24.22 17.62 23.28
N LEU A 219 -23.64 18.48 22.46
CA LEU A 219 -22.87 18.18 21.24
C LEU A 219 -21.97 16.94 21.48
N MET A 220 -22.45 15.78 21.05
CA MET A 220 -21.73 14.53 21.30
C MET A 220 -20.66 14.34 20.25
N GLU A 221 -19.41 14.29 20.69
CA GLU A 221 -18.24 14.12 19.83
C GLU A 221 -18.26 12.78 19.09
N MET A 222 -17.71 12.78 17.87
CA MET A 222 -17.54 11.59 17.04
C MET A 222 -16.42 10.70 17.61
N PRO A 223 -16.53 9.35 17.49
CA PRO A 223 -15.45 8.45 17.91
C PRO A 223 -14.13 8.80 17.21
N VAL A 224 -13.04 8.84 17.97
CA VAL A 224 -11.71 9.06 17.42
C VAL A 224 -11.09 7.74 17.06
N ILE A 225 -10.80 7.53 15.78
CA ILE A 225 -10.11 6.32 15.31
C ILE A 225 -8.66 6.38 15.78
N THR A 226 -8.18 5.30 16.40
CA THR A 226 -6.82 5.17 16.94
C THR A 226 -5.99 4.12 16.21
N GLY A 227 -6.62 3.28 15.38
CA GLY A 227 -5.92 2.28 14.60
C GLY A 227 -6.79 1.57 13.58
N ILE A 228 -6.21 1.24 12.44
CA ILE A 228 -6.84 0.47 11.37
C ILE A 228 -5.91 -0.64 10.91
N SER A 229 -6.44 -1.84 10.77
CA SER A 229 -5.78 -2.97 10.13
C SER A 229 -6.74 -3.64 9.15
N PHE A 230 -6.34 -3.70 7.88
CA PHE A 230 -7.08 -4.44 6.86
C PHE A 230 -6.83 -5.96 6.89
N ARG A 231 -5.79 -6.40 7.59
CA ARG A 231 -5.36 -7.80 7.61
C ARG A 231 -5.09 -8.24 9.03
N ASP A 232 -6.10 -8.08 9.92
CA ASP A 232 -6.03 -8.60 11.27
C ASP A 232 -6.06 -10.13 11.27
N LYS A 233 -5.13 -10.74 11.99
CA LYS A 233 -4.92 -12.19 12.04
C LYS A 233 -5.41 -12.83 13.34
N THR A 234 -6.30 -12.19 14.08
CA THR A 234 -6.83 -12.74 15.35
C THR A 234 -7.44 -14.13 15.15
N HIS A 235 -8.05 -14.38 13.99
CA HIS A 235 -8.65 -15.67 13.63
C HIS A 235 -7.81 -16.48 12.63
N GLY A 236 -6.51 -16.22 12.55
CA GLY A 236 -5.58 -16.81 11.59
C GLY A 236 -5.39 -15.95 10.34
N TRP A 237 -4.32 -16.23 9.61
CA TRP A 237 -3.98 -15.49 8.40
C TRP A 237 -4.97 -15.75 7.25
N LYS A 238 -5.42 -16.99 7.09
CA LYS A 238 -6.37 -17.38 6.04
C LYS A 238 -7.77 -16.81 6.28
N LYS A 239 -8.10 -16.49 7.55
CA LYS A 239 -9.37 -15.89 7.97
C LYS A 239 -9.19 -14.46 8.46
N SER A 240 -8.31 -13.69 7.81
CA SER A 240 -8.05 -12.30 8.16
C SER A 240 -9.33 -11.46 8.17
N GLY A 241 -9.39 -10.50 9.10
CA GLY A 241 -10.49 -9.55 9.22
C GLY A 241 -10.04 -8.10 9.08
N PHE A 242 -11.01 -7.22 8.96
CA PHE A 242 -10.83 -5.77 9.10
C PHE A 242 -10.98 -5.40 10.57
N ARG A 243 -10.00 -4.70 11.13
CA ARG A 243 -10.04 -4.18 12.50
C ARG A 243 -9.92 -2.67 12.51
N LEU A 244 -10.83 -2.02 13.25
CA LEU A 244 -10.79 -0.60 13.55
C LEU A 244 -10.80 -0.43 15.07
N ARG A 245 -9.81 0.28 15.60
CA ARG A 245 -9.74 0.69 17.00
C ARG A 245 -10.17 2.13 17.13
N TYR A 246 -10.90 2.46 18.19
CA TYR A 246 -11.37 3.81 18.44
C TYR A 246 -11.47 4.09 19.94
N ALA A 247 -11.18 5.33 20.30
CA ALA A 247 -11.36 5.82 21.67
C ALA A 247 -12.80 6.27 21.87
N ALA A 248 -13.34 5.97 23.04
CA ALA A 248 -14.59 6.58 23.48
C ALA A 248 -14.32 8.07 23.79
N PHE A 249 -15.25 8.89 23.47
CA PHE A 249 -15.35 10.33 23.43
C PHE A 249 -14.81 11.06 24.65
N LYS A 250 -14.08 12.17 24.46
CA LYS A 250 -13.91 13.22 25.47
C LYS A 250 -15.07 14.19 25.37
N ALA A 251 -15.81 14.43 26.46
CA ALA A 251 -16.71 15.56 26.56
C ALA A 251 -15.89 16.86 26.49
N ALA A 252 -16.30 17.79 25.62
CA ALA A 252 -15.70 19.12 25.57
C ALA A 252 -16.03 19.84 26.91
N GLY A 253 -15.01 20.15 27.70
CA GLY A 253 -15.10 21.00 28.89
C GLY A 253 -15.00 20.24 30.20
N ASN A 254 -13.78 19.91 30.58
CA ASN A 254 -13.21 20.06 31.91
C ASN A 254 -11.80 19.52 31.96
N SER A 255 -10.95 20.18 32.75
CA SER A 255 -9.56 19.88 33.04
C SER A 255 -9.22 18.40 33.02
N VAL A 256 -8.11 18.10 32.35
CA VAL A 256 -7.45 16.79 32.31
C VAL A 256 -7.26 16.24 33.72
N SER A 257 -8.19 15.39 34.17
CA SER A 257 -7.85 14.40 35.19
C SER A 257 -7.30 13.19 34.46
N SER A 258 -6.03 12.92 34.66
CA SER A 258 -5.28 11.78 34.14
C SER A 258 -5.69 10.48 34.83
N SER A 259 -6.96 10.05 34.71
CA SER A 259 -7.36 8.68 35.00
C SER A 259 -7.50 7.94 33.67
N ALA A 260 -6.44 7.20 33.33
CA ALA A 260 -6.35 6.30 32.22
C ALA A 260 -7.35 5.16 32.32
N ASN A 261 -8.62 5.36 31.90
CA ASN A 261 -9.59 4.28 31.73
C ASN A 261 -10.73 4.65 30.76
N ASP A 262 -10.48 5.49 29.75
CA ASP A 262 -11.32 5.47 28.53
C ASP A 262 -10.84 4.31 27.67
N SER A 263 -11.47 3.14 27.88
CA SER A 263 -11.11 1.88 27.24
C SER A 263 -11.21 2.03 25.71
N GLU A 264 -10.07 1.91 25.04
CA GLU A 264 -10.02 1.76 23.58
C GLU A 264 -10.95 0.58 23.19
N ARG A 265 -11.84 0.81 22.24
CA ARG A 265 -12.77 -0.20 21.72
C ARG A 265 -12.30 -0.68 20.36
N THR A 266 -12.74 -1.88 20.01
CA THR A 266 -12.36 -2.53 18.76
C THR A 266 -13.61 -3.00 18.02
N LEU A 267 -13.71 -2.60 16.74
CA LEU A 267 -14.58 -3.22 15.75
C LEU A 267 -13.72 -4.20 14.96
N LEU A 268 -14.00 -5.50 15.05
CA LEU A 268 -13.36 -6.56 14.26
C LEU A 268 -14.42 -7.27 13.44
N GLN A 269 -14.25 -7.28 12.13
CA GLN A 269 -15.19 -7.89 11.18
C GLN A 269 -14.44 -8.82 10.23
N PRO A 270 -14.89 -10.06 10.04
CA PRO A 270 -14.42 -10.91 8.94
C PRO A 270 -14.62 -10.22 7.57
N PHE A 271 -13.77 -10.48 6.60
CA PHE A 271 -13.89 -9.86 5.27
C PHE A 271 -15.27 -10.03 4.62
N PRO A 272 -15.93 -11.21 4.68
CA PRO A 272 -17.26 -11.38 4.13
C PRO A 272 -18.36 -10.53 4.79
N GLU A 273 -18.12 -10.01 5.99
CA GLU A 273 -19.07 -9.17 6.72
C GLU A 273 -18.77 -7.68 6.58
N ASN A 274 -17.50 -7.33 6.31
CA ASN A 274 -17.09 -5.95 6.17
C ASN A 274 -17.49 -5.40 4.78
N VAL A 275 -18.38 -4.41 4.75
CA VAL A 275 -18.96 -3.88 3.49
C VAL A 275 -17.89 -3.28 2.57
N PHE A 276 -16.87 -2.60 3.13
CA PHE A 276 -15.77 -2.05 2.33
C PHE A 276 -14.93 -3.19 1.71
N MET A 277 -14.59 -4.22 2.49
CA MET A 277 -13.82 -5.35 1.95
C MET A 277 -14.61 -6.16 0.92
N LYS A 278 -15.93 -6.33 1.12
CA LYS A 278 -16.80 -6.98 0.11
C LYS A 278 -16.76 -6.22 -1.22
N GLY A 279 -16.98 -4.92 -1.20
CA GLY A 279 -16.97 -4.12 -2.42
C GLY A 279 -15.60 -4.09 -3.11
N PHE A 280 -14.50 -4.08 -2.34
CA PHE A 280 -13.14 -4.19 -2.86
C PHE A 280 -12.91 -5.54 -3.56
N LEU A 281 -13.24 -6.65 -2.89
CA LEU A 281 -13.04 -8.01 -3.44
C LEU A 281 -13.96 -8.30 -4.64
N SER A 282 -15.11 -7.61 -4.71
CA SER A 282 -16.02 -7.64 -5.86
C SER A 282 -15.64 -6.64 -6.96
N ASN A 283 -14.53 -5.93 -6.81
CA ASN A 283 -14.01 -4.97 -7.80
C ASN A 283 -14.90 -3.76 -8.09
N PHE A 284 -15.84 -3.35 -7.19
CA PHE A 284 -16.85 -2.34 -7.52
C PHE A 284 -16.32 -0.91 -7.61
N TYR A 285 -15.21 -0.60 -6.94
CA TYR A 285 -14.68 0.77 -6.85
C TYR A 285 -13.14 0.81 -6.97
N LEU A 286 -12.62 -0.05 -7.82
CA LEU A 286 -11.21 0.04 -8.21
C LEU A 286 -10.98 1.19 -9.18
N ARG A 287 -9.77 1.73 -9.17
CA ARG A 287 -9.37 2.71 -10.17
C ARG A 287 -9.58 2.15 -11.59
N PRO A 288 -10.15 2.92 -12.53
CA PRO A 288 -10.41 2.44 -13.91
C PRO A 288 -9.22 1.78 -14.58
N SER A 289 -7.99 2.28 -14.36
CA SER A 289 -6.78 1.68 -14.90
C SER A 289 -6.42 0.30 -14.33
N CYS A 290 -7.01 -0.13 -13.22
CA CYS A 290 -6.76 -1.46 -12.66
C CYS A 290 -7.37 -2.57 -13.55
N TYR A 291 -8.47 -2.27 -14.25
CA TYR A 291 -9.10 -3.20 -15.18
C TYR A 291 -8.32 -3.35 -16.51
N ALA A 292 -7.44 -2.40 -16.80
CA ALA A 292 -6.53 -2.41 -17.96
C ALA A 292 -5.04 -2.30 -17.52
N CYS A 293 -4.69 -2.92 -16.39
CA CYS A 293 -3.40 -2.72 -15.73
C CYS A 293 -2.20 -3.10 -16.61
N THR A 294 -1.36 -2.12 -16.91
CA THR A 294 -0.15 -2.27 -17.74
C THR A 294 1.10 -2.67 -16.96
N ALA A 295 1.04 -2.73 -15.61
CA ALA A 295 2.21 -2.98 -14.76
C ALA A 295 2.33 -4.45 -14.27
N ARG A 296 1.48 -5.35 -14.73
CA ARG A 296 1.52 -6.79 -14.42
C ARG A 296 2.66 -7.49 -15.16
N THR A 297 2.85 -8.78 -14.91
CA THR A 297 3.85 -9.63 -15.59
C THR A 297 5.29 -9.14 -15.42
N GLY A 298 5.62 -8.57 -14.26
CA GLY A 298 6.97 -8.06 -13.96
C GLY A 298 7.38 -6.78 -14.68
N LYS A 299 6.44 -6.09 -15.36
CA LYS A 299 6.69 -4.82 -16.08
C LYS A 299 7.00 -3.63 -15.19
N SER A 300 6.79 -3.75 -13.87
CA SER A 300 7.10 -2.68 -12.90
C SER A 300 8.58 -2.32 -12.87
N GLY A 301 9.44 -3.27 -13.21
CA GLY A 301 10.87 -3.11 -13.06
C GLY A 301 11.38 -3.27 -11.61
N SER A 302 10.58 -3.76 -10.65
CA SER A 302 10.99 -3.97 -9.25
C SER A 302 12.17 -4.93 -9.14
N ASP A 303 12.95 -4.80 -8.07
CA ASP A 303 14.03 -5.73 -7.74
C ASP A 303 13.50 -6.96 -7.00
N ILE A 304 12.43 -6.75 -6.20
CA ILE A 304 11.73 -7.80 -5.45
C ILE A 304 10.23 -7.51 -5.54
N SER A 305 9.42 -8.55 -5.74
CA SER A 305 7.96 -8.48 -5.54
C SER A 305 7.57 -9.34 -4.34
N ILE A 306 6.70 -8.82 -3.48
CA ILE A 306 6.19 -9.52 -2.30
C ILE A 306 4.68 -9.68 -2.34
N ALA A 307 4.17 -10.80 -1.85
CA ALA A 307 2.74 -11.11 -1.80
C ALA A 307 2.40 -12.03 -0.63
N ASP A 308 1.12 -12.34 -0.45
CA ASP A 308 0.68 -13.54 0.25
C ASP A 308 0.98 -14.77 -0.62
N PHE A 309 1.46 -15.87 -0.02
CA PHE A 309 1.57 -17.13 -0.73
C PHE A 309 0.29 -17.97 -0.53
N TRP A 310 -0.81 -17.54 -1.15
CA TRP A 310 -2.05 -18.28 -1.09
C TRP A 310 -1.88 -19.70 -1.64
N GLY A 311 -2.48 -20.69 -0.95
CA GLY A 311 -2.36 -22.09 -1.34
C GLY A 311 -1.04 -22.74 -0.97
N VAL A 312 -0.17 -22.09 -0.17
CA VAL A 312 1.12 -22.62 0.27
C VAL A 312 1.01 -24.01 0.91
N GLN A 313 -0.06 -24.27 1.64
CA GLN A 313 -0.31 -25.57 2.28
C GLN A 313 -0.44 -26.75 1.29
N ASN A 314 -0.71 -26.48 0.02
CA ASN A 314 -0.80 -27.51 -1.02
C ASN A 314 0.58 -28.01 -1.47
N TYR A 315 1.62 -27.19 -1.22
CA TYR A 315 3.00 -27.47 -1.65
C TYR A 315 3.94 -27.69 -0.46
N TYR A 316 3.73 -26.95 0.63
CA TYR A 316 4.59 -26.94 1.81
C TYR A 316 3.76 -26.96 3.11
N PRO A 317 2.99 -28.06 3.37
CA PRO A 317 2.07 -28.12 4.50
C PRO A 317 2.77 -27.93 5.86
N GLU A 318 4.00 -28.49 6.02
CA GLU A 318 4.78 -28.35 7.26
C GLU A 318 5.33 -26.92 7.47
N PHE A 319 5.37 -26.09 6.43
CA PHE A 319 5.83 -24.70 6.53
C PHE A 319 4.70 -23.74 6.90
N ASP A 320 3.44 -24.14 6.62
CA ASP A 320 2.24 -23.35 6.87
C ASP A 320 1.72 -23.55 8.31
N ASP A 321 1.77 -22.47 9.07
CA ASP A 321 1.30 -22.40 10.46
C ASP A 321 0.13 -21.42 10.66
N ASP A 322 -0.53 -21.01 9.57
CA ASP A 322 -1.62 -20.03 9.52
C ASP A 322 -1.30 -18.64 10.15
N LYS A 323 -0.01 -18.31 10.30
CA LYS A 323 0.44 -16.99 10.76
C LYS A 323 0.83 -16.05 9.62
N GLY A 324 0.79 -16.53 8.38
CA GLY A 324 1.12 -15.82 7.15
C GLY A 324 2.46 -16.25 6.54
N ILE A 325 2.41 -16.66 5.29
CA ILE A 325 3.58 -16.97 4.46
C ILE A 325 3.61 -15.99 3.29
N GLY A 326 4.75 -15.34 3.09
CA GLY A 326 4.98 -14.44 1.96
C GLY A 326 5.45 -15.21 0.73
N LEU A 327 4.91 -14.86 -0.44
CA LEU A 327 5.51 -15.15 -1.72
C LEU A 327 6.54 -14.06 -2.02
N VAL A 328 7.76 -14.44 -2.31
CA VAL A 328 8.85 -13.52 -2.66
C VAL A 328 9.34 -13.87 -4.06
N LEU A 329 9.21 -12.90 -4.98
CA LEU A 329 9.74 -13.00 -6.33
C LEU A 329 10.99 -12.13 -6.41
N VAL A 330 12.14 -12.73 -6.60
CA VAL A 330 13.42 -12.04 -6.76
C VAL A 330 13.61 -11.76 -8.25
N ASN A 331 13.56 -10.50 -8.62
CA ASN A 331 13.47 -10.07 -10.03
C ASN A 331 14.81 -9.57 -10.59
N SER A 332 15.83 -9.33 -9.77
CA SER A 332 17.15 -8.85 -10.18
C SER A 332 18.25 -9.39 -9.28
N GLU A 333 19.50 -9.36 -9.75
CA GLU A 333 20.67 -9.71 -8.94
C GLU A 333 20.84 -8.82 -7.71
N LYS A 334 20.46 -7.54 -7.82
CA LYS A 334 20.43 -6.62 -6.69
C LYS A 334 19.36 -7.06 -5.65
N GLY A 335 18.18 -7.43 -6.13
CA GLY A 335 17.12 -8.00 -5.29
C GLY A 335 17.54 -9.30 -4.62
N ARG A 336 18.26 -10.18 -5.34
CA ARG A 336 18.80 -11.43 -4.79
C ARG A 336 19.75 -11.16 -3.62
N LYS A 337 20.74 -10.28 -3.81
CA LYS A 337 21.69 -9.90 -2.75
C LYS A 337 20.98 -9.28 -1.54
N ALA A 338 19.98 -8.43 -1.77
CA ALA A 338 19.20 -7.83 -0.68
C ALA A 338 18.36 -8.85 0.07
N TYR A 339 17.74 -9.81 -0.63
CA TYR A 339 16.93 -10.85 0.00
C TYR A 339 17.78 -11.84 0.81
N GLU A 340 18.94 -12.26 0.30
CA GLU A 340 19.86 -13.16 0.99
C GLU A 340 20.38 -12.58 2.32
N GLN A 341 20.40 -11.25 2.46
CA GLN A 341 20.77 -10.59 3.72
C GLN A 341 19.63 -10.56 4.75
N THR A 342 18.41 -10.93 4.35
CA THR A 342 17.30 -11.03 5.30
C THR A 342 17.44 -12.28 6.15
N ASN A 343 17.22 -12.16 7.46
CA ASN A 343 17.18 -13.31 8.35
C ASN A 343 15.78 -13.95 8.36
N SER A 344 15.32 -14.40 7.19
CA SER A 344 14.00 -14.99 6.99
C SER A 344 14.10 -16.50 6.82
N ASP A 345 13.13 -17.25 7.36
CA ASP A 345 12.96 -18.65 7.00
C ASP A 345 12.31 -18.72 5.63
N SER A 346 12.90 -19.51 4.72
CA SER A 346 12.40 -19.61 3.36
C SER A 346 12.62 -20.99 2.74
N ILE A 347 11.70 -21.35 1.84
CA ILE A 347 11.78 -22.52 0.97
C ILE A 347 11.77 -22.04 -0.46
N GLU A 348 12.70 -22.49 -1.29
CA GLU A 348 12.68 -22.19 -2.73
C GLU A 348 11.43 -22.83 -3.37
N SER A 349 10.75 -22.07 -4.20
CA SER A 349 9.49 -22.43 -4.85
C SER A 349 9.57 -22.15 -6.35
N THR A 350 8.48 -22.37 -7.07
CA THR A 350 8.40 -22.04 -8.50
C THR A 350 7.43 -20.88 -8.75
N TYR A 351 7.61 -20.24 -9.90
CA TYR A 351 6.70 -19.17 -10.32
C TYR A 351 5.26 -19.68 -10.49
N GLU A 352 5.11 -20.88 -11.04
CA GLU A 352 3.82 -21.54 -11.28
C GLU A 352 3.09 -21.83 -9.97
N GLN A 353 3.80 -22.28 -8.93
CA GLN A 353 3.23 -22.49 -7.59
C GLN A 353 2.77 -21.17 -6.97
N GLY A 354 3.57 -20.11 -7.11
CA GLY A 354 3.20 -18.77 -6.67
C GLY A 354 2.02 -18.17 -7.42
N LEU A 355 1.93 -18.42 -8.74
CA LEU A 355 0.87 -17.90 -9.61
C LEU A 355 -0.48 -18.55 -9.35
N ASN A 356 -0.52 -19.84 -9.01
CA ASN A 356 -1.74 -20.66 -8.95
C ASN A 356 -2.86 -20.04 -8.12
N GLN A 357 -2.53 -19.40 -6.97
CA GLN A 357 -3.49 -18.73 -6.10
C GLN A 357 -3.29 -17.19 -6.06
N ASN A 358 -2.46 -16.66 -6.97
CA ASN A 358 -2.19 -15.22 -7.15
C ASN A 358 -2.36 -14.82 -8.62
N PRO A 359 -3.54 -14.97 -9.20
CA PRO A 359 -3.76 -14.69 -10.63
C PRO A 359 -3.42 -13.24 -10.98
N CYS A 360 -3.47 -12.31 -10.02
CA CYS A 360 -3.12 -10.91 -10.21
C CYS A 360 -1.67 -10.67 -10.66
N LEU A 361 -0.79 -11.66 -10.59
CA LEU A 361 0.55 -11.58 -11.18
C LEU A 361 0.49 -11.39 -12.70
N GLU A 362 -0.48 -11.99 -13.38
CA GLU A 362 -0.61 -11.99 -14.84
C GLU A 362 -2.00 -11.54 -15.31
N ALA A 363 -3.07 -12.06 -14.70
CA ALA A 363 -4.44 -11.81 -15.13
C ALA A 363 -4.96 -10.45 -14.71
N LEU A 364 -5.76 -9.81 -15.57
CA LEU A 364 -6.51 -8.61 -15.24
C LEU A 364 -7.66 -8.92 -14.27
N VAL A 365 -8.08 -7.92 -13.51
CA VAL A 365 -9.33 -7.99 -12.73
C VAL A 365 -10.51 -7.62 -13.62
N TYR A 366 -11.65 -8.24 -13.37
CA TYR A 366 -12.89 -7.93 -14.06
C TYR A 366 -13.98 -7.60 -13.04
N LEU A 367 -14.98 -6.83 -13.44
CA LEU A 367 -16.22 -6.70 -12.68
C LEU A 367 -16.88 -8.07 -12.64
N SER A 368 -17.10 -8.59 -11.43
CA SER A 368 -17.77 -9.87 -11.19
C SER A 368 -19.28 -9.69 -11.16
#